data_80625d2c3977b165e54d2b34e2fe1a29
#
_entry.id   80625d2c3977b165e54d2b34e2fe1a29
#
_cell.length_a   1.000
_cell.length_b   1.000
_cell.length_c   1.000
_cell.angle_alpha   90.00
_cell.angle_beta   90.00
_cell.angle_gamma   90.00
#
_symmetry.space_group_name_H-M   'P 1'
#
loop_
_entity.id
_entity.type
_entity.pdbx_description
1 polymer ?
#
loop_
_entity_poly.entity_id
_entity_poly.type
_entity_poly.pdbx_seq_one_letter_code
_entity_poly.pdbx_strand_id
1 'polypeptide(L)'
;MTVQQVDPKVEMGQAQVKLANPRGFCAGVDRAIDIVNRALDIYGAPIYVRHEVVHNKFVVDTLRRRGAIFVDELSDIPSIDTTGRSSIVVFSAHGVAQAVKEDAELRGFKVFDATCPLVTKVHLEVIGFSRAGRECVLIGHEFHPEVEGTMGQYDDSVGGKIYLVESVDDVQSLQVRDPSQLSYVTQTTLSMDDTSRIIDALRVRFPLIEGPRKKDICYATQNRQDAVKQLALECELLLVVGSPNSSNSNRLKELAERLGCESYLIDSVDDVQPQWFENKTRFGVTAGASAPEVLV
;
A
#
# COMPACT_ATOMS: atom_id res chain seq x y z
N MET A 1 52.31 -10.22 -33.64
CA MET A 1 51.15 -9.35 -33.85
C MET A 1 50.37 -9.31 -32.53
N THR A 2 50.58 -8.24 -31.78
CA THR A 2 49.99 -8.04 -30.44
C THR A 2 48.68 -7.32 -30.63
N VAL A 3 47.57 -7.98 -30.28
CA VAL A 3 46.23 -7.36 -30.26
C VAL A 3 46.15 -6.47 -29.02
N GLN A 4 46.15 -5.16 -29.21
CA GLN A 4 45.81 -4.20 -28.15
C GLN A 4 44.32 -4.33 -27.83
N GLN A 5 44.01 -4.75 -26.61
CA GLN A 5 42.70 -4.54 -26.00
C GLN A 5 42.54 -3.04 -25.81
N VAL A 6 41.58 -2.47 -26.53
CA VAL A 6 41.10 -1.12 -26.26
C VAL A 6 40.04 -1.25 -25.16
N ASP A 7 40.41 -0.85 -23.96
CA ASP A 7 39.44 -0.60 -22.87
C ASP A 7 38.55 0.58 -23.29
N PRO A 8 37.26 0.43 -23.42
CA PRO A 8 36.38 1.58 -23.62
C PRO A 8 36.28 2.35 -22.28
N LYS A 9 37.16 3.33 -22.08
CA LYS A 9 36.86 4.39 -21.11
C LYS A 9 35.65 5.14 -21.64
N VAL A 10 34.47 4.79 -21.14
CA VAL A 10 33.32 5.64 -21.22
C VAL A 10 33.65 6.86 -20.36
N GLU A 11 33.93 8.00 -20.98
CA GLU A 11 33.92 9.29 -20.32
C GLU A 11 32.47 9.52 -19.83
N MET A 12 32.17 9.10 -18.60
CA MET A 12 30.96 9.47 -17.93
C MET A 12 31.05 10.98 -17.65
N GLY A 13 30.37 11.78 -18.45
CA GLY A 13 30.01 13.14 -18.07
C GLY A 13 29.42 13.07 -16.65
N GLN A 14 29.62 14.12 -15.82
CA GLN A 14 29.25 14.07 -14.40
C GLN A 14 27.79 13.64 -14.24
N ALA A 15 27.60 12.36 -13.87
CA ALA A 15 26.28 11.81 -13.58
C ALA A 15 25.74 12.50 -12.32
N GLN A 16 24.51 13.00 -12.41
CA GLN A 16 23.80 13.65 -11.29
C GLN A 16 22.72 12.70 -10.78
N VAL A 17 22.77 12.39 -9.50
CA VAL A 17 21.70 11.63 -8.82
C VAL A 17 20.96 12.57 -7.87
N LYS A 18 19.63 12.63 -8.02
CA LYS A 18 18.74 13.39 -7.15
C LYS A 18 17.85 12.43 -6.36
N LEU A 19 17.70 12.69 -5.08
CA LEU A 19 16.84 11.92 -4.20
C LEU A 19 15.52 12.66 -3.97
N ALA A 20 14.40 11.95 -4.10
CA ALA A 20 13.10 12.50 -3.75
C ALA A 20 13.01 12.82 -2.25
N ASN A 21 12.30 13.86 -1.89
CA ASN A 21 12.00 14.21 -0.51
C ASN A 21 10.54 14.67 -0.40
N PRO A 22 9.66 13.95 0.35
CA PRO A 22 9.96 12.75 1.13
C PRO A 22 10.06 11.47 0.28
N ARG A 23 10.70 10.44 0.83
CA ARG A 23 10.76 9.06 0.32
C ARG A 23 10.78 8.05 1.48
N GLY A 24 10.71 6.76 1.15
CA GLY A 24 10.87 5.67 2.13
C GLY A 24 9.75 5.61 3.19
N PHE A 25 10.02 5.03 4.33
CA PHE A 25 9.01 4.72 5.37
C PHE A 25 8.11 5.89 5.73
N CYS A 26 6.83 5.60 5.92
CA CYS A 26 5.88 6.51 6.54
C CYS A 26 5.60 6.10 8.00
N ALA A 27 5.04 7.01 8.79
CA ALA A 27 4.75 6.76 10.21
C ALA A 27 3.83 5.55 10.45
N GLY A 28 2.91 5.25 9.53
CA GLY A 28 2.03 4.08 9.62
C GLY A 28 2.80 2.77 9.44
N VAL A 29 3.74 2.74 8.50
CA VAL A 29 4.63 1.61 8.24
C VAL A 29 5.60 1.40 9.41
N ASP A 30 6.30 2.45 9.84
CA ASP A 30 7.20 2.37 11.00
C ASP A 30 6.50 1.78 12.23
N ARG A 31 5.30 2.30 12.54
CA ARG A 31 4.49 1.80 13.65
C ARG A 31 4.14 0.32 13.50
N ALA A 32 3.74 -0.13 12.32
CA ALA A 32 3.35 -1.51 12.11
C ALA A 32 4.54 -2.48 12.27
N ILE A 33 5.69 -2.12 11.73
CA ILE A 33 6.94 -2.88 11.88
C ILE A 33 7.37 -2.91 13.36
N ASP A 34 7.28 -1.78 14.06
CA ASP A 34 7.64 -1.68 15.48
C ASP A 34 6.75 -2.57 16.37
N ILE A 35 5.44 -2.67 16.07
CA ILE A 35 4.54 -3.58 16.79
C ILE A 35 4.98 -5.03 16.67
N VAL A 36 5.33 -5.50 15.45
CA VAL A 36 5.82 -6.88 15.25
C VAL A 36 7.15 -7.09 15.98
N ASN A 37 8.08 -6.14 15.87
CA ASN A 37 9.37 -6.20 16.53
C ASN A 37 9.23 -6.28 18.05
N ARG A 38 8.39 -5.43 18.65
CA ARG A 38 8.11 -5.43 20.08
C ARG A 38 7.40 -6.71 20.53
N ALA A 39 6.49 -7.24 19.72
CA ALA A 39 5.86 -8.53 20.03
C ALA A 39 6.91 -9.65 20.09
N LEU A 40 7.84 -9.70 19.13
CA LEU A 40 8.96 -10.64 19.13
C LEU A 40 9.89 -10.44 20.33
N ASP A 41 10.19 -9.19 20.72
CA ASP A 41 11.07 -8.89 21.85
C ASP A 41 10.45 -9.27 23.20
N ILE A 42 9.14 -9.06 23.37
CA ILE A 42 8.45 -9.27 24.64
C ILE A 42 8.03 -10.73 24.82
N TYR A 43 7.52 -11.34 23.75
CA TYR A 43 6.91 -12.68 23.84
C TYR A 43 7.80 -13.79 23.26
N GLY A 44 8.81 -13.42 22.46
CA GLY A 44 9.62 -14.38 21.71
C GLY A 44 8.85 -14.95 20.49
N ALA A 45 9.56 -15.71 19.67
CA ALA A 45 8.97 -16.43 18.54
C ALA A 45 8.18 -17.68 19.01
N PRO A 46 7.17 -18.11 18.24
CA PRO A 46 6.66 -17.48 17.02
C PRO A 46 5.68 -16.34 17.28
N ILE A 47 5.66 -15.36 16.38
CA ILE A 47 4.60 -14.35 16.28
C ILE A 47 3.97 -14.49 14.89
N TYR A 48 2.67 -14.68 14.85
CA TYR A 48 1.93 -14.82 13.58
C TYR A 48 1.51 -13.45 13.07
N VAL A 49 1.66 -13.21 11.78
CA VAL A 49 1.27 -11.94 11.13
C VAL A 49 0.33 -12.28 9.99
N ARG A 50 -0.92 -11.79 10.04
CA ARG A 50 -1.88 -12.00 8.96
C ARG A 50 -1.55 -11.08 7.79
N HIS A 51 -1.27 -11.68 6.64
CA HIS A 51 -0.67 -11.06 5.46
C HIS A 51 0.71 -10.43 5.77
N GLU A 52 1.36 -9.90 4.76
CA GLU A 52 2.57 -9.11 4.98
C GLU A 52 2.25 -7.88 5.84
N VAL A 53 3.05 -7.61 6.86
CA VAL A 53 2.83 -6.44 7.74
C VAL A 53 2.79 -5.14 6.95
N VAL A 54 3.63 -5.05 5.92
CA VAL A 54 3.69 -4.03 4.86
C VAL A 54 4.23 -4.69 3.60
N HIS A 55 3.89 -4.19 2.43
CA HIS A 55 4.36 -4.72 1.15
C HIS A 55 5.81 -4.31 0.86
N ASN A 56 6.75 -5.03 1.46
CA ASN A 56 8.18 -4.89 1.18
C ASN A 56 8.92 -6.18 1.53
N LYS A 57 9.55 -6.78 0.53
CA LYS A 57 10.25 -8.06 0.65
C LYS A 57 11.35 -8.04 1.72
N PHE A 58 12.18 -6.99 1.75
CA PHE A 58 13.27 -6.86 2.73
C PHE A 58 12.75 -6.83 4.16
N VAL A 59 11.66 -6.09 4.42
CA VAL A 59 11.01 -6.01 5.73
C VAL A 59 10.46 -7.37 6.14
N VAL A 60 9.69 -8.01 5.26
CA VAL A 60 9.09 -9.33 5.51
C VAL A 60 10.17 -10.37 5.81
N ASP A 61 11.22 -10.43 5.00
CA ASP A 61 12.32 -11.39 5.18
C ASP A 61 13.12 -11.10 6.48
N THR A 62 13.24 -9.84 6.86
CA THR A 62 13.90 -9.46 8.11
C THR A 62 13.09 -9.92 9.33
N LEU A 63 11.78 -9.74 9.31
CA LEU A 63 10.90 -10.19 10.39
C LEU A 63 10.80 -11.72 10.43
N ARG A 64 10.79 -12.41 9.28
CA ARG A 64 10.87 -13.90 9.22
C ARG A 64 12.11 -14.43 9.90
N ARG A 65 13.28 -13.83 9.64
CA ARG A 65 14.54 -14.22 10.30
C ARG A 65 14.51 -14.03 11.81
N ARG A 66 13.67 -13.11 12.31
CA ARG A 66 13.44 -12.91 13.74
C ARG A 66 12.40 -13.85 14.34
N GLY A 67 11.70 -14.64 13.53
CA GLY A 67 10.72 -15.62 13.96
C GLY A 67 9.25 -15.19 13.81
N ALA A 68 8.97 -14.16 12.98
CA ALA A 68 7.62 -13.89 12.53
C ALA A 68 7.19 -14.92 11.48
N ILE A 69 5.97 -15.41 11.58
CA ILE A 69 5.34 -16.33 10.63
C ILE A 69 4.19 -15.59 9.95
N PHE A 70 4.32 -15.41 8.64
CA PHE A 70 3.28 -14.77 7.85
C PHE A 70 2.31 -15.82 7.34
N VAL A 71 1.01 -15.55 7.54
CA VAL A 71 -0.10 -16.43 7.16
C VAL A 71 -1.15 -15.63 6.41
N ASP A 72 -1.88 -16.29 5.51
CA ASP A 72 -2.99 -15.66 4.80
C ASP A 72 -4.28 -15.79 5.61
N GLU A 73 -4.52 -16.95 6.24
CA GLU A 73 -5.74 -17.22 7.00
C GLU A 73 -5.47 -17.52 8.47
N LEU A 74 -6.41 -17.15 9.34
CA LEU A 74 -6.33 -17.46 10.78
C LEU A 74 -6.43 -18.97 11.05
N SER A 75 -7.01 -19.74 10.14
CA SER A 75 -7.07 -21.19 10.21
C SER A 75 -5.70 -21.87 10.20
N ASP A 76 -4.70 -21.21 9.62
CA ASP A 76 -3.34 -21.73 9.54
C ASP A 76 -2.56 -21.55 10.85
N ILE A 77 -3.16 -20.85 11.83
CA ILE A 77 -2.54 -20.55 13.12
C ILE A 77 -3.03 -21.56 14.16
N PRO A 78 -2.14 -22.29 14.84
CA PRO A 78 -2.54 -23.14 15.95
C PRO A 78 -3.07 -22.29 17.12
N SER A 79 -4.10 -22.76 17.82
CA SER A 79 -4.66 -22.03 18.97
C SER A 79 -3.65 -21.84 20.10
N ILE A 80 -2.76 -22.81 20.24
CA ILE A 80 -1.65 -22.80 21.23
C ILE A 80 -0.34 -22.93 20.45
N ASP A 81 0.61 -22.04 20.73
CA ASP A 81 1.92 -22.05 20.10
C ASP A 81 2.83 -23.19 20.64
N THR A 82 4.01 -23.34 20.05
CA THR A 82 5.00 -24.36 20.44
C THR A 82 5.52 -24.20 21.87
N THR A 83 5.20 -23.09 22.54
CA THR A 83 5.58 -22.81 23.93
C THR A 83 4.44 -23.08 24.93
N GLY A 84 3.26 -23.50 24.44
CA GLY A 84 2.09 -23.78 25.28
C GLY A 84 1.25 -22.53 25.62
N ARG A 85 1.47 -21.41 24.94
CA ARG A 85 0.69 -20.16 25.10
C ARG A 85 -0.37 -20.04 24.01
N SER A 86 -1.43 -19.25 24.27
CA SER A 86 -2.28 -18.74 23.18
C SER A 86 -1.44 -18.08 22.10
N SER A 87 -1.67 -18.45 20.86
CA SER A 87 -0.94 -17.86 19.73
C SER A 87 -1.14 -16.34 19.67
N ILE A 88 -0.06 -15.65 19.34
CA ILE A 88 -0.04 -14.21 19.23
C ILE A 88 -0.14 -13.85 17.75
N VAL A 89 -1.14 -13.01 17.42
CA VAL A 89 -1.44 -12.60 16.05
C VAL A 89 -1.30 -11.09 15.92
N VAL A 90 -0.63 -10.65 14.87
CA VAL A 90 -0.56 -9.23 14.49
C VAL A 90 -1.35 -9.05 13.19
N PHE A 91 -2.33 -8.14 13.21
CA PHE A 91 -2.97 -7.68 11.98
C PHE A 91 -2.10 -6.63 11.29
N SER A 92 -1.97 -6.74 9.98
CA SER A 92 -1.08 -5.89 9.17
C SER A 92 -1.51 -4.40 9.15
N ALA A 93 -0.66 -3.55 8.62
CA ALA A 93 -0.96 -2.12 8.43
C ALA A 93 -2.19 -1.86 7.55
N HIS A 94 -2.55 -2.81 6.69
CA HIS A 94 -3.67 -2.73 5.75
C HIS A 94 -5.05 -2.84 6.42
N GLY A 95 -5.09 -3.31 7.67
CA GLY A 95 -6.34 -3.63 8.37
C GLY A 95 -6.93 -4.96 7.95
N VAL A 96 -8.00 -5.35 8.62
CA VAL A 96 -8.71 -6.62 8.39
C VAL A 96 -10.20 -6.41 8.47
N ALA A 97 -10.98 -7.29 7.81
CA ALA A 97 -12.43 -7.33 7.92
C ALA A 97 -12.90 -7.56 9.37
N GLN A 98 -14.11 -7.11 9.69
CA GLN A 98 -14.70 -7.31 11.03
C GLN A 98 -14.81 -8.79 11.39
N ALA A 99 -15.20 -9.63 10.44
CA ALA A 99 -15.30 -11.09 10.63
C ALA A 99 -13.96 -11.74 11.02
N VAL A 100 -12.84 -11.20 10.53
CA VAL A 100 -11.49 -11.69 10.91
C VAL A 100 -11.17 -11.36 12.37
N LYS A 101 -11.59 -10.18 12.85
CA LYS A 101 -11.43 -9.80 14.28
C LYS A 101 -12.24 -10.72 15.18
N GLU A 102 -13.48 -11.00 14.81
CA GLU A 102 -14.38 -11.90 15.54
C GLU A 102 -13.86 -13.35 15.53
N ASP A 103 -13.35 -13.85 14.41
CA ASP A 103 -12.74 -15.20 14.33
C ASP A 103 -11.49 -15.30 15.23
N ALA A 104 -10.66 -14.26 15.26
CA ALA A 104 -9.48 -14.23 16.13
C ALA A 104 -9.86 -14.28 17.61
N GLU A 105 -10.91 -13.56 18.01
CA GLU A 105 -11.46 -13.60 19.37
C GLU A 105 -12.03 -14.98 19.72
N LEU A 106 -12.81 -15.58 18.83
CA LEU A 106 -13.38 -16.93 19.01
C LEU A 106 -12.32 -18.02 19.15
N ARG A 107 -11.19 -17.87 18.44
CA ARG A 107 -10.01 -18.77 18.56
C ARG A 107 -9.19 -18.53 19.83
N GLY A 108 -9.47 -17.46 20.58
CA GLY A 108 -8.74 -17.10 21.79
C GLY A 108 -7.32 -16.61 21.54
N PHE A 109 -7.05 -16.06 20.34
CA PHE A 109 -5.75 -15.48 20.03
C PHE A 109 -5.48 -14.20 20.83
N LYS A 110 -4.21 -13.97 21.14
CA LYS A 110 -3.77 -12.65 21.62
C LYS A 110 -3.47 -11.76 20.43
N VAL A 111 -4.33 -10.79 20.19
CA VAL A 111 -4.24 -9.93 18.97
C VAL A 111 -3.56 -8.60 19.27
N PHE A 112 -2.65 -8.20 18.38
CA PHE A 112 -2.13 -6.84 18.27
C PHE A 112 -2.54 -6.25 16.91
N ASP A 113 -3.30 -5.18 16.93
CA ASP A 113 -3.79 -4.52 15.71
C ASP A 113 -2.78 -3.45 15.26
N ALA A 114 -2.04 -3.74 14.18
CA ALA A 114 -1.10 -2.80 13.58
C ALA A 114 -1.71 -1.96 12.45
N THR A 115 -3.03 -2.03 12.24
CA THR A 115 -3.74 -1.23 11.23
C THR A 115 -3.32 0.24 11.31
N CYS A 116 -2.97 0.81 10.16
CA CYS A 116 -2.63 2.23 10.05
C CYS A 116 -3.81 3.10 10.51
N PRO A 117 -3.61 4.13 11.36
CA PRO A 117 -4.69 5.00 11.79
C PRO A 117 -5.48 5.65 10.66
N LEU A 118 -4.86 5.86 9.49
CA LEU A 118 -5.55 6.41 8.32
C LEU A 118 -6.45 5.37 7.63
N VAL A 119 -6.08 4.09 7.66
CA VAL A 119 -6.96 2.98 7.25
C VAL A 119 -8.10 2.81 8.26
N THR A 120 -7.81 2.86 9.57
CA THR A 120 -8.84 2.83 10.61
C THR A 120 -9.88 3.94 10.42
N LYS A 121 -9.45 5.13 9.98
CA LYS A 121 -10.36 6.24 9.66
C LYS A 121 -11.35 5.85 8.56
N VAL A 122 -10.88 5.22 7.48
CA VAL A 122 -11.75 4.75 6.37
C VAL A 122 -12.70 3.65 6.85
N HIS A 123 -12.21 2.70 7.65
CA HIS A 123 -13.04 1.66 8.26
C HIS A 123 -14.19 2.25 9.10
N LEU A 124 -13.91 3.26 9.91
CA LEU A 124 -14.93 3.91 10.74
C LEU A 124 -15.97 4.67 9.90
N GLU A 125 -15.58 5.24 8.77
CA GLU A 125 -16.53 5.88 7.84
C GLU A 125 -17.45 4.83 7.21
N VAL A 126 -16.90 3.70 6.73
CA VAL A 126 -17.69 2.59 6.17
C VAL A 126 -18.68 2.04 7.21
N ILE A 127 -18.23 1.80 8.45
CA ILE A 127 -19.11 1.39 9.55
C ILE A 127 -20.22 2.42 9.79
N GLY A 128 -19.88 3.72 9.75
CA GLY A 128 -20.84 4.80 9.91
C GLY A 128 -21.90 4.81 8.80
N PHE A 129 -21.51 4.62 7.55
CA PHE A 129 -22.42 4.54 6.41
C PHE A 129 -23.32 3.30 6.50
N SER A 130 -22.74 2.14 6.81
CA SER A 130 -23.51 0.91 7.02
C SER A 130 -24.58 1.09 8.09
N ARG A 131 -24.22 1.60 9.28
CA ARG A 131 -25.17 1.85 10.38
C ARG A 131 -26.27 2.84 10.03
N ALA A 132 -25.99 3.76 9.11
CA ALA A 132 -26.99 4.72 8.61
C ALA A 132 -27.86 4.13 7.48
N GLY A 133 -27.65 2.86 7.07
CA GLY A 133 -28.33 2.21 5.96
C GLY A 133 -27.98 2.81 4.58
N ARG A 134 -26.87 3.56 4.48
CA ARG A 134 -26.39 4.18 3.26
C ARG A 134 -25.54 3.20 2.46
N GLU A 135 -25.77 3.13 1.17
CA GLU A 135 -24.86 2.39 0.29
C GLU A 135 -23.52 3.12 0.17
N CYS A 136 -22.45 2.37 -0.01
CA CYS A 136 -21.08 2.90 -0.08
C CYS A 136 -20.37 2.42 -1.34
N VAL A 137 -19.63 3.30 -2.00
CA VAL A 137 -18.69 2.96 -3.08
C VAL A 137 -17.28 3.03 -2.51
N LEU A 138 -16.53 1.96 -2.58
CA LEU A 138 -15.09 1.95 -2.30
C LEU A 138 -14.35 2.07 -3.63
N ILE A 139 -13.57 3.13 -3.78
CA ILE A 139 -12.62 3.26 -4.89
C ILE A 139 -11.33 2.59 -4.44
N GLY A 140 -10.91 1.51 -5.13
CA GLY A 140 -9.75 0.71 -4.72
C GLY A 140 -9.41 -0.36 -5.72
N HIS A 141 -8.34 -1.11 -5.49
CA HIS A 141 -7.92 -2.22 -6.34
C HIS A 141 -8.39 -3.55 -5.75
N GLU A 142 -9.07 -4.36 -6.56
CA GLU A 142 -9.49 -5.70 -6.20
C GLU A 142 -8.30 -6.55 -5.71
N PHE A 143 -8.54 -7.48 -4.81
CA PHE A 143 -7.53 -8.35 -4.19
C PHE A 143 -6.46 -7.64 -3.33
N HIS A 144 -6.56 -6.33 -3.13
CA HIS A 144 -5.65 -5.65 -2.21
C HIS A 144 -6.13 -5.83 -0.76
N PRO A 145 -5.25 -6.22 0.21
CA PRO A 145 -5.65 -6.46 1.61
C PRO A 145 -6.37 -5.30 2.28
N GLU A 146 -6.00 -4.05 1.97
CA GLU A 146 -6.69 -2.85 2.48
C GLU A 146 -8.13 -2.76 1.97
N VAL A 147 -8.36 -3.13 0.71
CA VAL A 147 -9.69 -3.13 0.08
C VAL A 147 -10.54 -4.23 0.69
N GLU A 148 -10.01 -5.46 0.82
CA GLU A 148 -10.67 -6.57 1.51
C GLU A 148 -11.07 -6.19 2.94
N GLY A 149 -10.11 -5.65 3.70
CA GLY A 149 -10.34 -5.20 5.07
C GLY A 149 -11.41 -4.12 5.19
N THR A 150 -11.43 -3.17 4.24
CA THR A 150 -12.39 -2.06 4.21
C THR A 150 -13.78 -2.53 3.78
N MET A 151 -13.88 -3.36 2.73
CA MET A 151 -15.15 -3.97 2.29
C MET A 151 -15.80 -4.74 3.44
N GLY A 152 -15.00 -5.51 4.18
CA GLY A 152 -15.45 -6.31 5.31
C GLY A 152 -15.81 -5.52 6.58
N GLN A 153 -15.81 -4.17 6.55
CA GLN A 153 -16.37 -3.33 7.62
C GLN A 153 -17.86 -3.04 7.40
N TYR A 154 -18.37 -3.30 6.21
CA TYR A 154 -19.76 -3.02 5.89
C TYR A 154 -20.66 -4.17 6.37
N ASP A 155 -21.70 -3.87 7.14
CA ASP A 155 -22.72 -4.83 7.58
C ASP A 155 -23.93 -4.73 6.65
N ASP A 156 -24.10 -5.71 5.79
CA ASP A 156 -25.21 -5.80 4.82
C ASP A 156 -26.57 -6.08 5.48
N SER A 157 -26.59 -6.54 6.73
CA SER A 157 -27.82 -6.90 7.46
C SER A 157 -28.75 -5.71 7.68
N VAL A 158 -28.21 -4.49 7.66
CA VAL A 158 -28.98 -3.24 7.77
C VAL A 158 -29.61 -2.79 6.45
N GLY A 159 -29.44 -3.56 5.37
CA GLY A 159 -30.16 -3.39 4.10
C GLY A 159 -29.49 -2.47 3.08
N GLY A 160 -28.25 -2.03 3.28
CA GLY A 160 -27.42 -1.37 2.28
C GLY A 160 -26.42 -2.34 1.65
N LYS A 161 -25.45 -1.81 0.88
CA LYS A 161 -24.36 -2.56 0.24
C LYS A 161 -23.14 -1.69 0.04
N ILE A 162 -21.94 -2.30 0.05
CA ILE A 162 -20.72 -1.68 -0.41
C ILE A 162 -20.33 -2.24 -1.78
N TYR A 163 -19.87 -1.36 -2.67
CA TYR A 163 -19.48 -1.66 -4.04
C TYR A 163 -18.03 -1.29 -4.26
N LEU A 164 -17.28 -2.12 -4.97
CA LEU A 164 -15.93 -1.79 -5.41
C LEU A 164 -15.96 -1.18 -6.81
N VAL A 165 -15.16 -0.12 -7.01
CA VAL A 165 -14.97 0.58 -8.28
C VAL A 165 -13.47 0.83 -8.45
N GLU A 166 -12.93 0.43 -9.60
CA GLU A 166 -11.51 0.64 -9.94
C GLU A 166 -11.30 1.68 -11.03
N SER A 167 -12.32 1.90 -11.86
CA SER A 167 -12.25 2.72 -13.07
C SER A 167 -13.50 3.57 -13.30
N VAL A 168 -13.39 4.50 -14.24
CA VAL A 168 -14.55 5.28 -14.72
C VAL A 168 -15.59 4.37 -15.40
N ASP A 169 -15.17 3.29 -16.05
CA ASP A 169 -16.09 2.35 -16.71
C ASP A 169 -16.91 1.57 -15.68
N ASP A 170 -16.32 1.21 -14.54
CA ASP A 170 -17.06 0.61 -13.43
C ASP A 170 -18.13 1.56 -12.89
N VAL A 171 -17.81 2.86 -12.80
CA VAL A 171 -18.81 3.86 -12.41
C VAL A 171 -19.99 3.87 -13.38
N GLN A 172 -19.75 3.74 -14.68
CA GLN A 172 -20.82 3.73 -15.68
C GLN A 172 -21.74 2.50 -15.57
N SER A 173 -21.20 1.36 -15.19
CA SER A 173 -21.95 0.11 -15.05
C SER A 173 -22.58 -0.08 -13.66
N LEU A 174 -22.18 0.72 -12.66
CA LEU A 174 -22.59 0.57 -11.26
C LEU A 174 -24.12 0.69 -11.10
N GLN A 175 -24.72 -0.29 -10.45
CA GLN A 175 -26.14 -0.28 -10.10
C GLN A 175 -26.27 -0.13 -8.58
N VAL A 176 -26.91 0.96 -8.13
CA VAL A 176 -27.18 1.24 -6.73
C VAL A 176 -28.68 1.24 -6.51
N ARG A 177 -29.11 0.92 -5.28
CA ARG A 177 -30.53 0.86 -4.93
C ARG A 177 -31.13 2.26 -4.76
N ASP A 178 -30.42 3.12 -4.03
CA ASP A 178 -30.86 4.49 -3.76
C ASP A 178 -29.75 5.51 -4.01
N PRO A 179 -29.73 6.15 -5.20
CA PRO A 179 -28.74 7.17 -5.53
C PRO A 179 -28.72 8.38 -4.59
N SER A 180 -29.79 8.60 -3.81
CA SER A 180 -29.88 9.72 -2.87
C SER A 180 -29.22 9.41 -1.52
N GLN A 181 -28.95 8.12 -1.23
CA GLN A 181 -28.33 7.63 0.00
C GLN A 181 -27.01 6.92 -0.28
N LEU A 182 -26.23 7.48 -1.21
CA LEU A 182 -24.94 6.93 -1.62
C LEU A 182 -23.80 7.74 -1.02
N SER A 183 -22.76 7.04 -0.58
CA SER A 183 -21.49 7.63 -0.12
C SER A 183 -20.31 6.96 -0.80
N TYR A 184 -19.14 7.58 -0.76
CA TYR A 184 -17.92 6.92 -1.23
C TYR A 184 -16.76 7.10 -0.25
N VAL A 185 -15.86 6.14 -0.27
CA VAL A 185 -14.53 6.16 0.36
C VAL A 185 -13.47 5.71 -0.65
N THR A 186 -12.19 5.88 -0.32
CA THR A 186 -11.11 5.42 -1.19
C THR A 186 -10.06 4.62 -0.43
N GLN A 187 -9.37 3.72 -1.12
CA GLN A 187 -8.13 3.14 -0.66
C GLN A 187 -7.09 4.26 -0.45
N THR A 188 -6.21 4.10 0.55
CA THR A 188 -5.31 5.17 1.00
C THR A 188 -4.08 5.39 0.10
N THR A 189 -3.77 4.45 -0.80
CA THR A 189 -2.54 4.41 -1.60
C THR A 189 -2.74 4.61 -3.10
N LEU A 190 -3.89 5.12 -3.51
CA LEU A 190 -4.23 5.33 -4.93
C LEU A 190 -3.48 6.50 -5.57
N SER A 191 -3.50 6.53 -6.90
CA SER A 191 -3.15 7.71 -7.69
C SER A 191 -4.13 8.84 -7.40
N MET A 192 -3.61 10.02 -7.03
CA MET A 192 -4.43 11.22 -6.79
C MET A 192 -5.22 11.63 -8.04
N ASP A 193 -4.57 11.60 -9.20
CA ASP A 193 -5.16 12.07 -10.45
C ASP A 193 -6.24 11.09 -10.96
N ASP A 194 -6.00 9.77 -10.89
CA ASP A 194 -6.96 8.76 -11.31
C ASP A 194 -8.17 8.72 -10.37
N THR A 195 -7.93 8.81 -9.07
CA THR A 195 -9.01 8.85 -8.07
C THR A 195 -9.91 10.08 -8.28
N SER A 196 -9.32 11.24 -8.62
CA SER A 196 -10.12 12.44 -8.92
C SER A 196 -11.06 12.22 -10.10
N ARG A 197 -10.57 11.58 -11.18
CA ARG A 197 -11.39 11.26 -12.37
C ARG A 197 -12.57 10.33 -12.02
N ILE A 198 -12.33 9.33 -11.19
CA ILE A 198 -13.38 8.39 -10.74
C ILE A 198 -14.41 9.13 -9.88
N ILE A 199 -13.95 9.98 -8.94
CA ILE A 199 -14.84 10.79 -8.09
C ILE A 199 -15.69 11.75 -8.94
N ASP A 200 -15.10 12.40 -9.93
CA ASP A 200 -15.83 13.29 -10.82
C ASP A 200 -16.89 12.52 -11.63
N ALA A 201 -16.57 11.34 -12.14
CA ALA A 201 -17.54 10.46 -12.82
C ALA A 201 -18.67 10.02 -11.86
N LEU A 202 -18.35 9.66 -10.61
CA LEU A 202 -19.36 9.35 -9.58
C LEU A 202 -20.29 10.54 -9.33
N ARG A 203 -19.76 11.75 -9.20
CA ARG A 203 -20.56 12.98 -8.97
C ARG A 203 -21.44 13.35 -10.15
N VAL A 204 -20.97 13.12 -11.38
CA VAL A 204 -21.79 13.33 -12.59
C VAL A 204 -22.95 12.34 -12.62
N ARG A 205 -22.69 11.06 -12.30
CA ARG A 205 -23.72 10.02 -12.34
C ARG A 205 -24.65 10.06 -11.12
N PHE A 206 -24.12 10.38 -9.97
CA PHE A 206 -24.83 10.42 -8.69
C PHE A 206 -24.63 11.78 -8.01
N PRO A 207 -25.37 12.83 -8.42
CA PRO A 207 -25.11 14.20 -7.97
C PRO A 207 -25.25 14.43 -6.46
N LEU A 208 -25.94 13.52 -5.74
CA LEU A 208 -26.14 13.58 -4.30
C LEU A 208 -25.15 12.72 -3.51
N ILE A 209 -24.18 12.09 -4.19
CA ILE A 209 -23.19 11.24 -3.52
C ILE A 209 -22.36 12.04 -2.51
N GLU A 210 -22.22 11.51 -1.30
CA GLU A 210 -21.43 12.13 -0.24
C GLU A 210 -20.04 11.50 -0.15
N GLY A 211 -19.01 12.32 -0.13
CA GLY A 211 -17.63 11.87 0.06
C GLY A 211 -17.19 11.94 1.52
N PRO A 212 -15.98 11.44 1.82
CA PRO A 212 -15.39 11.51 3.14
C PRO A 212 -15.19 12.97 3.59
N ARG A 213 -15.33 13.22 4.91
CA ARG A 213 -15.10 14.56 5.49
C ARG A 213 -13.68 15.09 5.27
N LYS A 214 -12.70 14.20 5.21
CA LYS A 214 -11.31 14.47 4.86
C LYS A 214 -10.89 13.44 3.83
N LYS A 215 -10.03 13.81 2.88
CA LYS A 215 -9.51 12.89 1.85
C LYS A 215 -8.98 11.60 2.49
N ASP A 216 -9.27 10.47 1.88
CA ASP A 216 -8.83 9.14 2.33
C ASP A 216 -7.41 8.83 1.85
N ILE A 217 -7.03 9.29 0.65
CA ILE A 217 -5.65 9.15 0.19
C ILE A 217 -4.74 9.81 1.22
N CYS A 218 -3.83 9.02 1.78
CA CYS A 218 -3.04 9.45 2.90
C CYS A 218 -2.00 10.51 2.50
N TYR A 219 -1.65 11.40 3.43
CA TYR A 219 -0.65 12.43 3.21
C TYR A 219 0.70 11.86 2.77
N ALA A 220 1.05 10.67 3.23
CA ALA A 220 2.30 10.03 2.87
C ALA A 220 2.31 9.61 1.39
N THR A 221 1.19 9.12 0.87
CA THR A 221 0.98 8.83 -0.56
C THR A 221 1.02 10.13 -1.37
N GLN A 222 0.27 11.14 -0.97
CA GLN A 222 0.22 12.43 -1.67
C GLN A 222 1.61 13.09 -1.76
N ASN A 223 2.29 13.25 -0.62
CA ASN A 223 3.59 13.92 -0.58
C ASN A 223 4.64 13.21 -1.44
N ARG A 224 4.62 11.86 -1.50
CA ARG A 224 5.54 11.11 -2.38
C ARG A 224 5.20 11.27 -3.84
N GLN A 225 3.93 11.29 -4.20
CA GLN A 225 3.50 11.58 -5.58
C GLN A 225 3.91 13.01 -5.98
N ASP A 226 3.74 13.99 -5.12
CA ASP A 226 4.16 15.37 -5.39
C ASP A 226 5.69 15.48 -5.55
N ALA A 227 6.47 14.77 -4.73
CA ALA A 227 7.93 14.72 -4.87
C ALA A 227 8.36 14.06 -6.18
N VAL A 228 7.68 12.99 -6.60
CA VAL A 228 7.95 12.33 -7.90
C VAL A 228 7.56 13.24 -9.07
N LYS A 229 6.44 13.97 -9.00
CA LYS A 229 6.05 14.94 -10.04
C LYS A 229 7.15 15.98 -10.30
N GLN A 230 7.79 16.47 -9.23
CA GLN A 230 8.90 17.41 -9.37
C GLN A 230 10.16 16.73 -9.92
N LEU A 231 10.54 15.59 -9.34
CA LEU A 231 11.77 14.88 -9.70
C LEU A 231 11.76 14.38 -11.14
N ALA A 232 10.63 13.85 -11.62
CA ALA A 232 10.48 13.34 -12.98
C ALA A 232 10.70 14.39 -14.07
N LEU A 233 10.48 15.69 -13.80
CA LEU A 233 10.75 16.77 -14.73
C LEU A 233 12.25 17.09 -14.86
N GLU A 234 13.05 16.65 -13.90
CA GLU A 234 14.48 16.99 -13.81
C GLU A 234 15.38 15.80 -14.18
N CYS A 235 14.83 14.59 -14.26
CA CYS A 235 15.56 13.34 -14.47
C CYS A 235 15.20 12.70 -15.81
N GLU A 236 16.13 11.93 -16.36
CA GLU A 236 15.95 11.12 -17.56
C GLU A 236 15.57 9.68 -17.21
N LEU A 237 15.93 9.25 -15.99
CA LEU A 237 15.61 7.95 -15.42
C LEU A 237 15.29 8.10 -13.93
N LEU A 238 14.21 7.46 -13.49
CA LEU A 238 13.82 7.40 -12.09
C LEU A 238 13.80 5.94 -11.59
N LEU A 239 14.56 5.67 -10.55
CA LEU A 239 14.47 4.41 -9.81
C LEU A 239 13.49 4.57 -8.64
N VAL A 240 12.54 3.66 -8.55
CA VAL A 240 11.57 3.58 -7.46
C VAL A 240 11.90 2.35 -6.63
N VAL A 241 12.43 2.56 -5.43
CA VAL A 241 12.71 1.46 -4.49
C VAL A 241 11.42 1.01 -3.83
N GLY A 242 11.06 -0.26 -4.01
CA GLY A 242 9.84 -0.86 -3.47
C GLY A 242 9.46 -2.16 -4.14
N SER A 243 8.65 -2.96 -3.47
CA SER A 243 8.25 -4.28 -3.97
C SER A 243 7.09 -4.21 -4.96
N PRO A 244 7.01 -5.15 -5.93
CA PRO A 244 5.98 -5.16 -6.97
C PRO A 244 4.53 -5.23 -6.46
N ASN A 245 4.31 -5.80 -5.27
CA ASN A 245 2.99 -5.85 -4.63
C ASN A 245 2.64 -4.59 -3.83
N SER A 246 3.55 -3.58 -3.77
CA SER A 246 3.28 -2.31 -3.10
C SER A 246 2.50 -1.36 -4.01
N SER A 247 1.21 -1.14 -3.73
CA SER A 247 0.37 -0.17 -4.46
C SER A 247 1.02 1.22 -4.49
N ASN A 248 1.53 1.73 -3.36
CA ASN A 248 2.18 3.03 -3.33
C ASN A 248 3.40 3.09 -4.28
N SER A 249 4.27 2.08 -4.27
CA SER A 249 5.48 2.07 -5.11
C SER A 249 5.14 2.02 -6.60
N ASN A 250 4.16 1.20 -6.99
CA ASN A 250 3.68 1.14 -8.37
C ASN A 250 3.13 2.50 -8.85
N ARG A 251 2.33 3.19 -8.00
CA ARG A 251 1.79 4.51 -8.35
C ARG A 251 2.89 5.55 -8.58
N LEU A 252 4.02 5.49 -7.86
CA LEU A 252 5.16 6.39 -8.08
C LEU A 252 5.83 6.13 -9.42
N LYS A 253 6.04 4.85 -9.79
CA LYS A 253 6.58 4.45 -11.09
C LYS A 253 5.68 4.93 -12.24
N GLU A 254 4.41 4.57 -12.20
CA GLU A 254 3.43 4.94 -13.21
C GLU A 254 3.31 6.46 -13.40
N LEU A 255 3.38 7.21 -12.30
CA LEU A 255 3.33 8.66 -12.33
C LEU A 255 4.54 9.24 -13.09
N ALA A 256 5.75 8.73 -12.83
CA ALA A 256 6.95 9.15 -13.55
C ALA A 256 6.87 8.83 -15.05
N GLU A 257 6.40 7.63 -15.41
CA GLU A 257 6.19 7.21 -16.80
C GLU A 257 5.18 8.12 -17.53
N ARG A 258 4.06 8.47 -16.89
CA ARG A 258 3.07 9.41 -17.44
C ARG A 258 3.63 10.81 -17.68
N LEU A 259 4.65 11.21 -16.92
CA LEU A 259 5.35 12.48 -17.10
C LEU A 259 6.49 12.41 -18.11
N GLY A 260 6.69 11.25 -18.75
CA GLY A 260 7.71 11.03 -19.78
C GLY A 260 9.10 10.73 -19.22
N CYS A 261 9.23 10.47 -17.92
CA CYS A 261 10.47 10.01 -17.30
C CYS A 261 10.51 8.48 -17.29
N GLU A 262 11.54 7.89 -17.91
CA GLU A 262 11.75 6.44 -17.85
C GLU A 262 11.89 6.00 -16.40
N SER A 263 11.17 4.95 -15.97
CA SER A 263 11.21 4.57 -14.56
C SER A 263 11.13 3.07 -14.33
N TYR A 264 11.84 2.61 -13.31
CA TYR A 264 11.90 1.21 -12.92
C TYR A 264 11.62 1.04 -11.44
N LEU A 265 10.82 0.01 -11.13
CA LEU A 265 10.60 -0.45 -9.76
C LEU A 265 11.64 -1.52 -9.44
N ILE A 266 12.33 -1.37 -8.31
CA ILE A 266 13.39 -2.27 -7.86
C ILE A 266 13.19 -2.62 -6.38
N ASP A 267 13.32 -3.90 -6.02
CA ASP A 267 13.36 -4.33 -4.63
C ASP A 267 14.72 -4.06 -3.97
N SER A 268 15.79 -4.15 -4.77
CA SER A 268 17.17 -3.96 -4.30
C SER A 268 18.08 -3.47 -5.44
N VAL A 269 19.33 -3.17 -5.10
CA VAL A 269 20.37 -2.83 -6.08
C VAL A 269 20.63 -3.95 -7.08
N ASP A 270 20.35 -5.20 -6.73
CA ASP A 270 20.57 -6.36 -7.60
C ASP A 270 19.62 -6.39 -8.82
N ASP A 271 18.52 -5.66 -8.76
CA ASP A 271 17.57 -5.53 -9.87
C ASP A 271 18.03 -4.49 -10.90
N VAL A 272 19.02 -3.69 -10.56
CA VAL A 272 19.49 -2.59 -11.41
C VAL A 272 20.24 -3.13 -12.62
N GLN A 273 19.83 -2.69 -13.81
CA GLN A 273 20.45 -3.11 -15.06
C GLN A 273 21.28 -1.98 -15.65
N PRO A 274 22.59 -2.21 -15.94
CA PRO A 274 23.49 -1.18 -16.45
C PRO A 274 23.00 -0.48 -17.72
N GLN A 275 22.30 -1.21 -18.59
CA GLN A 275 21.77 -0.65 -19.84
C GLN A 275 20.73 0.47 -19.63
N TRP A 276 20.08 0.55 -18.47
CA TRP A 276 19.13 1.63 -18.18
C TRP A 276 19.79 3.01 -18.11
N PHE A 277 21.11 3.03 -17.84
CA PHE A 277 21.88 4.25 -17.65
C PHE A 277 22.55 4.75 -18.94
N GLU A 278 22.51 3.96 -20.01
CA GLU A 278 23.16 4.32 -21.28
C GLU A 278 22.61 5.64 -21.84
N ASN A 279 23.52 6.54 -22.23
CA ASN A 279 23.21 7.85 -22.78
C ASN A 279 22.41 8.79 -21.88
N LYS A 280 22.40 8.56 -20.57
CA LYS A 280 21.72 9.40 -19.57
C LYS A 280 22.73 9.93 -18.55
N THR A 281 22.46 11.12 -18.04
CA THR A 281 23.33 11.81 -17.05
C THR A 281 22.56 12.28 -15.81
N ARG A 282 21.22 12.30 -15.84
CA ARG A 282 20.37 12.80 -14.76
C ARG A 282 19.45 11.69 -14.25
N PHE A 283 19.69 11.28 -13.03
CA PHE A 283 19.01 10.16 -12.39
C PHE A 283 18.26 10.64 -11.16
N GLY A 284 17.08 10.08 -10.98
CA GLY A 284 16.29 10.26 -9.77
C GLY A 284 16.18 8.95 -9.00
N VAL A 285 16.14 9.02 -7.68
CA VAL A 285 15.80 7.89 -6.83
C VAL A 285 14.71 8.30 -5.86
N THR A 286 13.67 7.50 -5.79
CA THR A 286 12.63 7.60 -4.79
C THR A 286 12.38 6.25 -4.13
N ALA A 287 11.57 6.22 -3.08
CA ALA A 287 11.22 4.99 -2.40
C ALA A 287 9.76 5.03 -1.94
N GLY A 288 9.08 3.91 -2.11
CA GLY A 288 7.72 3.74 -1.64
C GLY A 288 7.60 3.81 -0.12
N ALA A 289 6.38 4.04 0.37
CA ALA A 289 6.09 4.22 1.80
C ALA A 289 6.44 2.99 2.67
N SER A 290 6.64 1.83 2.07
CA SER A 290 7.03 0.57 2.72
C SER A 290 8.50 0.18 2.52
N ALA A 291 9.30 0.98 1.79
CA ALA A 291 10.70 0.71 1.55
C ALA A 291 11.59 1.40 2.60
N PRO A 292 12.47 0.67 3.30
CA PRO A 292 13.38 1.27 4.27
C PRO A 292 14.50 2.06 3.58
N GLU A 293 15.00 3.11 4.25
CA GLU A 293 16.04 3.99 3.71
C GLU A 293 17.35 3.25 3.39
N VAL A 294 17.63 2.12 4.05
CA VAL A 294 18.82 1.30 3.80
C VAL A 294 18.87 0.70 2.39
N LEU A 295 17.76 0.68 1.67
CA LEU A 295 17.68 0.21 0.28
C LEU A 295 17.88 1.33 -0.75
N VAL A 296 17.87 2.61 -0.32
CA VAL A 296 18.09 3.79 -1.15
C VAL A 296 19.56 4.16 -1.19
#